data_c565c5ad352c3db45029f31eced7c02e
#
_entry.id   c565c5ad352c3db45029f31eced7c02e
#
_cell.length_a   1.000
_cell.length_b   1.000
_cell.length_c   1.000
_cell.angle_alpha   90.00
_cell.angle_beta   90.00
_cell.angle_gamma   90.00
#
_symmetry.space_group_name_H-M   'P 1'
#
loop_
_entity.id
_entity.type
_entity.pdbx_description
1 polymer ?
#
loop_
_entity_poly.entity_id
_entity_poly.type
_entity_poly.pdbx_seq_one_letter_code
_entity_poly.pdbx_strand_id
1 'polypeptide(L)'
;MIFKRLLQDKGAVIAMTIICVYVALGLLAPIVTFYEPNQIDTVNKFASISWSHWLGTDHLGRDVLTRIIYAIRPSLLYVFIALFISVAIGAILGFISGYFPGYIDGIIMRLCDVMLAFPSYVVTLALITLCGMGVENIILAFILTRWAWFCRVIRTSVMQYTESDHVKFAKTIGMNHMTIIWKHILPLTLADIAIISSSSMCSMILQMSGFSFLGLGVKAPTAEWGICLLYTSDAA
;
A
#
# COMPACT_ATOMS: atom_id res chain seq x y z
N MET A 1 15.67 -1.52 -21.85
CA MET A 1 15.78 -2.99 -21.96
C MET A 1 14.70 -3.72 -21.11
N ILE A 2 14.47 -3.34 -19.87
CA ILE A 2 13.49 -3.96 -18.95
C ILE A 2 12.06 -3.90 -19.50
N PHE A 3 11.60 -2.75 -19.99
CA PHE A 3 10.25 -2.56 -20.53
C PHE A 3 9.95 -3.46 -21.74
N LYS A 4 10.93 -3.71 -22.60
CA LYS A 4 10.77 -4.65 -23.74
C LYS A 4 10.59 -6.10 -23.27
N ARG A 5 11.27 -6.53 -22.24
CA ARG A 5 11.11 -7.87 -21.63
C ARG A 5 9.77 -8.00 -20.92
N LEU A 6 9.32 -6.95 -20.23
CA LEU A 6 8.01 -6.92 -19.57
C LEU A 6 6.86 -7.10 -20.58
N LEU A 7 6.94 -6.46 -21.75
CA LEU A 7 5.94 -6.60 -22.82
C LEU A 7 5.95 -7.97 -23.52
N GLN A 8 7.02 -8.74 -23.35
CA GLN A 8 7.10 -10.11 -23.88
C GLN A 8 6.49 -11.16 -22.94
N ASP A 9 6.34 -10.82 -21.65
CA ASP A 9 5.70 -11.69 -20.67
C ASP A 9 4.18 -11.46 -20.69
N LYS A 10 3.42 -12.45 -21.19
CA LYS A 10 1.96 -12.38 -21.27
C LYS A 10 1.29 -12.16 -19.92
N GLY A 11 1.82 -12.77 -18.85
CA GLY A 11 1.31 -12.60 -17.49
C GLY A 11 1.47 -11.16 -16.99
N ALA A 12 2.65 -10.58 -17.21
CA ALA A 12 2.94 -9.18 -16.86
C ALA A 12 2.06 -8.20 -17.65
N VAL A 13 1.84 -8.45 -18.94
CA VAL A 13 0.96 -7.61 -19.77
C VAL A 13 -0.48 -7.66 -19.29
N ILE A 14 -1.01 -8.86 -18.98
CA ILE A 14 -2.37 -9.02 -18.45
C ILE A 14 -2.51 -8.27 -17.13
N ALA A 15 -1.58 -8.48 -16.18
CA ALA A 15 -1.61 -7.82 -14.87
C ALA A 15 -1.55 -6.30 -15.00
N MET A 16 -0.65 -5.78 -15.85
CA MET A 16 -0.52 -4.35 -16.12
C MET A 16 -1.79 -3.78 -16.75
N THR A 17 -2.41 -4.51 -17.68
CA THR A 17 -3.68 -4.09 -18.30
C THR A 17 -4.79 -3.99 -17.26
N ILE A 18 -4.92 -5.00 -16.39
CA ILE A 18 -5.92 -4.99 -15.30
C ILE A 18 -5.72 -3.78 -14.39
N ILE A 19 -4.48 -3.53 -13.95
CA ILE A 19 -4.16 -2.38 -13.09
C ILE A 19 -4.49 -1.07 -13.80
N CYS A 20 -4.09 -0.92 -15.08
CA CYS A 20 -4.40 0.27 -15.86
C CYS A 20 -5.90 0.50 -16.02
N VAL A 21 -6.69 -0.56 -16.27
CA VAL A 21 -8.15 -0.48 -16.36
C VAL A 21 -8.74 -0.04 -15.02
N TYR A 22 -8.29 -0.63 -13.90
CA TYR A 22 -8.74 -0.24 -12.57
C TYR A 22 -8.47 1.23 -12.26
N VAL A 23 -7.24 1.67 -12.50
CA VAL A 23 -6.85 3.09 -12.28
C VAL A 23 -7.65 4.01 -13.19
N ALA A 24 -7.82 3.64 -14.47
CA ALA A 24 -8.62 4.42 -15.42
C ALA A 24 -10.09 4.52 -14.99
N LEU A 25 -10.72 3.42 -14.55
CA LEU A 25 -12.08 3.43 -14.02
C LEU A 25 -12.20 4.35 -12.80
N GLY A 26 -11.25 4.29 -11.88
CA GLY A 26 -11.23 5.20 -10.74
C GLY A 26 -11.10 6.67 -11.17
N LEU A 27 -10.21 6.99 -12.10
CA LEU A 27 -10.01 8.36 -12.59
C LEU A 27 -11.19 8.88 -13.39
N LEU A 28 -11.84 8.03 -14.16
CA LEU A 28 -12.98 8.35 -15.00
C LEU A 28 -14.32 8.11 -14.30
N ALA A 29 -14.33 7.83 -13.00
CA ALA A 29 -15.55 7.55 -12.23
C ALA A 29 -16.69 8.54 -12.52
N PRO A 30 -16.50 9.89 -12.52
CA PRO A 30 -17.58 10.83 -12.80
C PRO A 30 -18.18 10.74 -14.21
N ILE A 31 -17.47 10.12 -15.15
CA ILE A 31 -17.88 9.98 -16.55
C ILE A 31 -18.54 8.62 -16.79
N VAL A 32 -18.03 7.59 -16.10
CA VAL A 32 -18.45 6.19 -16.31
C VAL A 32 -19.68 5.82 -15.49
N THR A 33 -19.91 6.51 -14.36
CA THR A 33 -21.06 6.23 -13.47
C THR A 33 -22.24 7.14 -13.77
N PHE A 34 -23.45 6.59 -13.65
CA PHE A 34 -24.69 7.32 -13.92
C PHE A 34 -25.26 8.00 -12.68
N TYR A 35 -24.80 7.62 -11.49
CA TYR A 35 -25.31 8.13 -10.20
C TYR A 35 -24.20 8.84 -9.42
N GLU A 36 -24.60 9.72 -8.50
CA GLU A 36 -23.67 10.27 -7.52
C GLU A 36 -23.42 9.27 -6.39
N PRO A 37 -22.17 9.07 -5.93
CA PRO A 37 -21.82 8.02 -4.96
C PRO A 37 -22.46 8.19 -3.59
N ASN A 38 -22.92 9.39 -3.25
CA ASN A 38 -23.53 9.72 -1.95
C ASN A 38 -25.02 10.09 -2.06
N GLN A 39 -25.61 9.97 -3.24
CA GLN A 39 -27.03 10.26 -3.44
C GLN A 39 -27.89 9.21 -2.70
N ILE A 40 -28.65 9.69 -1.73
CA ILE A 40 -29.55 8.85 -0.92
C ILE A 40 -30.88 8.71 -1.63
N ASP A 41 -31.36 7.47 -1.80
CA ASP A 41 -32.68 7.15 -2.32
C ASP A 41 -33.40 6.18 -1.36
N THR A 42 -34.17 6.74 -0.46
CA THR A 42 -34.85 5.96 0.59
C THR A 42 -35.93 5.03 0.05
N VAL A 43 -36.39 5.24 -1.18
CA VAL A 43 -37.42 4.40 -1.83
C VAL A 43 -36.81 3.10 -2.33
N ASN A 44 -35.57 3.18 -2.84
CA ASN A 44 -34.88 2.05 -3.43
C ASN A 44 -33.83 1.44 -2.47
N LYS A 45 -34.10 1.41 -1.16
CA LYS A 45 -33.23 0.73 -0.18
C LYS A 45 -33.16 -0.77 -0.45
N PHE A 46 -31.94 -1.32 -0.44
CA PHE A 46 -31.68 -2.74 -0.68
C PHE A 46 -32.35 -3.29 -1.94
N ALA A 47 -32.48 -2.45 -2.99
CA ALA A 47 -33.01 -2.91 -4.26
C ALA A 47 -32.09 -3.96 -4.86
N SER A 48 -32.69 -5.04 -5.36
CA SER A 48 -31.97 -6.13 -6.01
C SER A 48 -31.33 -5.68 -7.32
N ILE A 49 -30.44 -6.52 -7.85
CA ILE A 49 -29.80 -6.33 -9.16
C ILE A 49 -30.86 -6.08 -10.24
N SER A 50 -30.71 -4.98 -10.97
CA SER A 50 -31.62 -4.54 -12.02
C SER A 50 -30.85 -3.80 -13.12
N TRP A 51 -31.52 -3.51 -14.24
CA TRP A 51 -30.91 -2.71 -15.31
C TRP A 51 -30.57 -1.28 -14.90
N SER A 52 -31.25 -0.72 -13.92
CA SER A 52 -30.96 0.59 -13.32
C SER A 52 -29.84 0.51 -12.28
N HIS A 53 -29.74 -0.59 -11.53
CA HIS A 53 -28.74 -0.80 -10.46
C HIS A 53 -28.07 -2.16 -10.67
N TRP A 54 -26.99 -2.21 -11.40
CA TRP A 54 -26.30 -3.44 -11.83
C TRP A 54 -25.79 -4.31 -10.67
N LEU A 55 -25.44 -3.72 -9.55
CA LEU A 55 -25.06 -4.41 -8.31
C LEU A 55 -26.05 -4.14 -7.15
N GLY A 56 -27.25 -3.64 -7.47
CA GLY A 56 -28.23 -3.26 -6.48
C GLY A 56 -27.87 -1.98 -5.73
N THR A 57 -28.58 -1.74 -4.63
CA THR A 57 -28.43 -0.55 -3.77
C THR A 57 -28.13 -0.95 -2.33
N ASP A 58 -27.50 -0.04 -1.58
CA ASP A 58 -27.19 -0.23 -0.16
C ASP A 58 -28.37 0.15 0.77
N HIS A 59 -28.13 0.12 2.09
CA HIS A 59 -29.11 0.46 3.14
C HIS A 59 -29.67 1.91 3.07
N LEU A 60 -29.02 2.80 2.33
CA LEU A 60 -29.47 4.17 2.05
C LEU A 60 -30.02 4.35 0.63
N GLY A 61 -30.11 3.26 -0.16
CA GLY A 61 -30.54 3.30 -1.55
C GLY A 61 -29.49 3.83 -2.52
N ARG A 62 -28.20 3.91 -2.11
CA ARG A 62 -27.11 4.37 -2.97
C ARG A 62 -26.67 3.25 -3.89
N ASP A 63 -26.35 3.57 -5.15
CA ASP A 63 -25.91 2.58 -6.15
C ASP A 63 -24.55 1.97 -5.77
N VAL A 64 -24.52 0.64 -5.60
CA VAL A 64 -23.33 -0.10 -5.13
C VAL A 64 -22.21 -0.06 -6.16
N LEU A 65 -22.52 -0.22 -7.45
CA LEU A 65 -21.50 -0.18 -8.51
C LEU A 65 -20.79 1.18 -8.57
N THR A 66 -21.57 2.25 -8.55
CA THR A 66 -21.03 3.62 -8.49
C THR A 66 -20.09 3.80 -7.31
N ARG A 67 -20.49 3.36 -6.13
CA ARG A 67 -19.68 3.48 -4.91
C ARG A 67 -18.39 2.67 -5.00
N ILE A 68 -18.41 1.46 -5.55
CA ILE A 68 -17.22 0.62 -5.74
C ILE A 68 -16.22 1.30 -6.68
N ILE A 69 -16.71 1.90 -7.80
CA ILE A 69 -15.85 2.59 -8.76
C ILE A 69 -15.26 3.87 -8.12
N TYR A 70 -16.04 4.67 -7.42
CA TYR A 70 -15.54 5.85 -6.71
C TYR A 70 -14.56 5.51 -5.58
N ALA A 71 -14.77 4.37 -4.92
CA ALA A 71 -13.90 3.89 -3.84
C ALA A 71 -12.47 3.56 -4.28
N ILE A 72 -12.25 3.30 -5.57
CA ILE A 72 -10.90 3.03 -6.13
C ILE A 72 -9.93 4.16 -5.75
N ARG A 73 -10.34 5.41 -5.92
CA ARG A 73 -9.47 6.58 -5.67
C ARG A 73 -8.97 6.65 -4.23
N PRO A 74 -9.85 6.74 -3.21
CA PRO A 74 -9.40 6.84 -1.83
C PRO A 74 -8.68 5.57 -1.36
N SER A 75 -9.18 4.38 -1.72
CA SER A 75 -8.56 3.13 -1.29
C SER A 75 -7.12 2.98 -1.81
N LEU A 76 -6.87 3.31 -3.08
CA LEU A 76 -5.51 3.27 -3.63
C LEU A 76 -4.64 4.42 -3.12
N LEU A 77 -5.17 5.64 -3.08
CA LEU A 77 -4.40 6.84 -2.72
C LEU A 77 -3.87 6.76 -1.28
N TYR A 78 -4.72 6.40 -0.33
CA TYR A 78 -4.36 6.36 1.08
C TYR A 78 -3.31 5.27 1.37
N VAL A 79 -3.50 4.09 0.77
CA VAL A 79 -2.53 3.01 0.89
C VAL A 79 -1.22 3.37 0.21
N PHE A 80 -1.26 4.01 -0.97
CA PHE A 80 -0.06 4.44 -1.68
C PHE A 80 0.76 5.44 -0.87
N ILE A 81 0.12 6.44 -0.25
CA ILE A 81 0.79 7.42 0.62
C ILE A 81 1.46 6.71 1.81
N ALA A 82 0.71 5.85 2.51
CA ALA A 82 1.25 5.12 3.66
C ALA A 82 2.42 4.21 3.27
N LEU A 83 2.28 3.48 2.16
CA LEU A 83 3.31 2.60 1.62
C LEU A 83 4.56 3.39 1.24
N PHE A 84 4.41 4.46 0.47
CA PHE A 84 5.52 5.28 -0.01
C PHE A 84 6.36 5.82 1.15
N ILE A 85 5.70 6.38 2.17
CA ILE A 85 6.39 6.92 3.34
C ILE A 85 7.06 5.80 4.16
N SER A 86 6.37 4.67 4.36
CA SER A 86 6.94 3.52 5.08
C SER A 86 8.16 2.94 4.38
N VAL A 87 8.10 2.80 3.05
CA VAL A 87 9.22 2.33 2.22
C VAL A 87 10.36 3.33 2.23
N ALA A 88 10.09 4.64 2.14
CA ALA A 88 11.11 5.66 2.18
C ALA A 88 11.89 5.66 3.50
N ILE A 89 11.19 5.62 4.65
CA ILE A 89 11.81 5.52 5.98
C ILE A 89 12.59 4.21 6.08
N GLY A 90 11.97 3.08 5.71
CA GLY A 90 12.61 1.77 5.74
C GLY A 90 13.84 1.68 4.84
N ALA A 91 13.79 2.30 3.64
CA ALA A 91 14.92 2.32 2.73
C ALA A 91 16.08 3.15 3.29
N ILE A 92 15.83 4.36 3.77
CA ILE A 92 16.89 5.21 4.35
C ILE A 92 17.59 4.47 5.48
N LEU A 93 16.85 3.94 6.45
CA LEU A 93 17.41 3.23 7.59
C LEU A 93 18.04 1.88 7.19
N GLY A 94 17.42 1.16 6.24
CA GLY A 94 17.94 -0.09 5.72
C GLY A 94 19.24 0.06 4.93
N PHE A 95 19.37 1.13 4.13
CA PHE A 95 20.65 1.45 3.46
C PHE A 95 21.75 1.83 4.44
N ILE A 96 21.45 2.66 5.45
CA ILE A 96 22.41 3.03 6.49
C ILE A 96 22.88 1.79 7.24
N SER A 97 21.95 0.98 7.71
CA SER A 97 22.18 -0.23 8.49
C SER A 97 22.93 -1.31 7.67
N GLY A 98 22.50 -1.55 6.42
CA GLY A 98 23.10 -2.58 5.55
C GLY A 98 24.47 -2.23 4.99
N TYR A 99 24.75 -0.93 4.78
CA TYR A 99 26.04 -0.50 4.23
C TYR A 99 27.10 -0.23 5.30
N PHE A 100 26.71 0.21 6.50
CA PHE A 100 27.59 0.51 7.63
C PHE A 100 27.36 -0.48 8.79
N PRO A 101 27.92 -1.70 8.68
CA PRO A 101 27.79 -2.69 9.75
C PRO A 101 28.48 -2.22 11.02
N GLY A 102 27.96 -2.60 12.19
CA GLY A 102 28.54 -2.27 13.49
C GLY A 102 27.51 -1.64 14.43
N TYR A 103 27.92 -0.62 15.20
CA TYR A 103 27.11 -0.04 16.26
C TYR A 103 25.80 0.61 15.76
N ILE A 104 25.87 1.32 14.62
CA ILE A 104 24.70 1.96 13.99
C ILE A 104 23.69 0.90 13.55
N ASP A 105 24.16 -0.13 12.86
CA ASP A 105 23.34 -1.26 12.47
C ASP A 105 22.69 -1.92 13.70
N GLY A 106 23.45 -2.15 14.76
CA GLY A 106 22.95 -2.73 16.01
C GLY A 106 21.80 -1.94 16.63
N ILE A 107 21.90 -0.61 16.66
CA ILE A 107 20.83 0.26 17.19
C ILE A 107 19.59 0.19 16.31
N ILE A 108 19.73 0.35 15.00
CA ILE A 108 18.61 0.33 14.06
C ILE A 108 17.88 -1.03 14.13
N MET A 109 18.63 -2.13 14.17
CA MET A 109 18.03 -3.46 14.25
C MET A 109 17.33 -3.71 15.58
N ARG A 110 17.86 -3.22 16.71
CA ARG A 110 17.16 -3.30 18.00
C ARG A 110 15.84 -2.54 17.97
N LEU A 111 15.82 -1.37 17.35
CA LEU A 111 14.57 -0.62 17.17
C LEU A 111 13.58 -1.37 16.31
N CYS A 112 14.04 -1.97 15.19
CA CYS A 112 13.21 -2.83 14.36
C CYS A 112 12.69 -4.06 15.13
N ASP A 113 13.53 -4.68 15.98
CA ASP A 113 13.13 -5.83 16.80
C ASP A 113 11.99 -5.47 17.76
N VAL A 114 12.07 -4.33 18.42
CA VAL A 114 11.01 -3.82 19.32
C VAL A 114 9.71 -3.60 18.52
N MET A 115 9.79 -2.96 17.36
CA MET A 115 8.60 -2.68 16.54
C MET A 115 7.96 -3.96 15.98
N LEU A 116 8.76 -4.95 15.64
CA LEU A 116 8.29 -6.23 15.06
C LEU A 116 7.94 -7.29 16.12
N ALA A 117 8.25 -7.06 17.40
CA ALA A 117 7.87 -7.94 18.49
C ALA A 117 6.35 -8.03 18.68
N PHE A 118 5.63 -6.98 18.30
CA PHE A 118 4.18 -6.95 18.40
C PHE A 118 3.52 -7.26 17.06
N PRO A 119 2.39 -8.00 17.03
CA PRO A 119 1.63 -8.20 15.81
C PRO A 119 1.19 -6.86 15.23
N SER A 120 1.65 -6.53 14.01
CA SER A 120 1.41 -5.22 13.37
C SER A 120 -0.07 -4.85 13.29
N TYR A 121 -0.94 -5.86 13.07
CA TYR A 121 -2.39 -5.66 13.03
C TYR A 121 -2.94 -5.14 14.36
N VAL A 122 -2.48 -5.73 15.48
CA VAL A 122 -2.92 -5.34 16.83
C VAL A 122 -2.44 -3.93 17.17
N VAL A 123 -1.18 -3.62 16.85
CA VAL A 123 -0.62 -2.27 17.08
C VAL A 123 -1.36 -1.23 16.25
N THR A 124 -1.64 -1.52 14.97
CA THR A 124 -2.40 -0.62 14.10
C THR A 124 -3.80 -0.36 14.66
N LEU A 125 -4.49 -1.41 15.12
CA LEU A 125 -5.82 -1.30 15.74
C LEU A 125 -5.76 -0.44 17.01
N ALA A 126 -4.80 -0.68 17.89
CA ALA A 126 -4.62 0.08 19.11
C ALA A 126 -4.34 1.58 18.81
N LEU A 127 -3.49 1.87 17.83
CA LEU A 127 -3.20 3.25 17.41
C LEU A 127 -4.44 3.96 16.87
N ILE A 128 -5.24 3.30 16.01
CA ILE A 128 -6.48 3.88 15.48
C ILE A 128 -7.48 4.13 16.61
N THR A 129 -7.58 3.23 17.58
CA THR A 129 -8.47 3.38 18.72
C THR A 129 -8.05 4.54 19.63
N LEU A 130 -6.75 4.72 19.85
CA LEU A 130 -6.20 5.79 20.69
C LEU A 130 -6.24 7.17 20.00
N CYS A 131 -5.88 7.23 18.74
CA CYS A 131 -5.84 8.49 17.97
C CYS A 131 -7.21 8.91 17.44
N GLY A 132 -8.18 7.99 17.47
CA GLY A 132 -9.52 8.20 16.91
C GLY A 132 -9.65 7.74 15.47
N MET A 133 -10.90 7.64 15.02
CA MET A 133 -11.24 7.23 13.65
C MET A 133 -10.87 8.33 12.65
N GLY A 134 -10.25 7.96 11.55
CA GLY A 134 -9.91 8.88 10.46
C GLY A 134 -8.84 8.30 9.54
N VAL A 135 -8.85 8.77 8.30
CA VAL A 135 -7.88 8.35 7.27
C VAL A 135 -6.45 8.68 7.69
N GLU A 136 -6.25 9.86 8.27
CA GLU A 136 -4.94 10.35 8.70
C GLU A 136 -4.34 9.42 9.75
N ASN A 137 -5.17 8.95 10.68
CA ASN A 137 -4.74 8.06 11.75
C ASN A 137 -4.42 6.64 11.26
N ILE A 138 -5.13 6.16 10.24
CA ILE A 138 -4.81 4.88 9.57
C ILE A 138 -3.47 4.99 8.84
N ILE A 139 -3.28 6.05 8.06
CA ILE A 139 -2.02 6.31 7.34
C ILE A 139 -0.87 6.37 8.34
N LEU A 140 -1.02 7.13 9.42
CA LEU A 140 -0.02 7.24 10.48
C LEU A 140 0.28 5.87 11.13
N ALA A 141 -0.76 5.10 11.46
CA ALA A 141 -0.61 3.78 12.06
C ALA A 141 0.12 2.82 11.13
N PHE A 142 -0.18 2.83 9.81
CA PHE A 142 0.56 2.04 8.84
C PHE A 142 2.02 2.46 8.73
N ILE A 143 2.30 3.75 8.66
CA ILE A 143 3.68 4.26 8.62
C ILE A 143 4.45 3.77 9.84
N LEU A 144 3.90 3.96 11.04
CA LEU A 144 4.56 3.58 12.30
C LEU A 144 4.81 2.09 12.43
N THR A 145 3.94 1.24 11.88
CA THR A 145 4.06 -0.22 12.04
C THR A 145 4.84 -0.90 10.92
N ARG A 146 4.88 -0.33 9.70
CA ARG A 146 5.41 -1.01 8.52
C ARG A 146 6.86 -0.68 8.19
N TRP A 147 7.38 0.49 8.55
CA TRP A 147 8.73 0.91 8.19
C TRP A 147 9.81 -0.06 8.69
N ALA A 148 9.65 -0.67 9.87
CA ALA A 148 10.64 -1.57 10.47
C ALA A 148 10.80 -2.87 9.64
N TRP A 149 9.71 -3.39 9.09
CA TRP A 149 9.76 -4.53 8.19
C TRP A 149 10.50 -4.19 6.90
N PHE A 150 10.18 -3.06 6.26
CA PHE A 150 10.90 -2.59 5.07
C PHE A 150 12.37 -2.36 5.35
N CYS A 151 12.70 -1.72 6.49
CA CYS A 151 14.07 -1.52 6.90
C CYS A 151 14.86 -2.83 6.96
N ARG A 152 14.31 -3.85 7.59
CA ARG A 152 14.96 -5.17 7.73
C ARG A 152 15.18 -5.87 6.39
N VAL A 153 14.17 -5.89 5.54
CA VAL A 153 14.28 -6.54 4.22
C VAL A 153 15.28 -5.80 3.33
N ILE A 154 15.18 -4.47 3.25
CA ILE A 154 16.10 -3.66 2.44
C ILE A 154 17.55 -3.76 2.96
N ARG A 155 17.74 -3.75 4.29
CA ARG A 155 19.04 -4.00 4.89
C ARG A 155 19.68 -5.31 4.38
N THR A 156 18.90 -6.39 4.35
CA THR A 156 19.40 -7.69 3.89
C THR A 156 19.84 -7.64 2.42
N SER A 157 19.06 -7.03 1.54
CA SER A 157 19.43 -6.82 0.14
C SER A 157 20.68 -5.95 0.00
N VAL A 158 20.77 -4.84 0.75
CA VAL A 158 21.94 -3.96 0.73
C VAL A 158 23.20 -4.69 1.20
N MET A 159 23.12 -5.49 2.27
CA MET A 159 24.27 -6.30 2.74
C MET A 159 24.74 -7.27 1.66
N GLN A 160 23.81 -7.98 1.02
CA GLN A 160 24.13 -8.93 -0.04
C GLN A 160 24.86 -8.25 -1.20
N TYR A 161 24.39 -7.09 -1.66
CA TYR A 161 25.05 -6.35 -2.74
C TYR A 161 26.36 -5.71 -2.30
N THR A 162 26.51 -5.30 -1.05
CA THR A 162 27.75 -4.72 -0.50
C THR A 162 28.90 -5.74 -0.50
N GLU A 163 28.59 -7.03 -0.37
CA GLU A 163 29.56 -8.12 -0.40
C GLU A 163 29.89 -8.63 -1.80
N SER A 164 29.24 -8.13 -2.83
CA SER A 164 29.48 -8.51 -4.21
C SER A 164 30.87 -8.06 -4.70
N ASP A 165 31.47 -8.83 -5.61
CA ASP A 165 32.83 -8.60 -6.07
C ASP A 165 33.01 -7.23 -6.73
N HIS A 166 32.06 -6.75 -7.49
CA HIS A 166 32.12 -5.43 -8.12
C HIS A 166 32.11 -4.28 -7.10
N VAL A 167 31.40 -4.42 -5.97
CA VAL A 167 31.40 -3.42 -4.88
C VAL A 167 32.72 -3.51 -4.10
N LYS A 168 33.23 -4.71 -3.82
CA LYS A 168 34.55 -4.91 -3.20
C LYS A 168 35.66 -4.29 -4.04
N PHE A 169 35.62 -4.51 -5.36
CA PHE A 169 36.57 -3.88 -6.29
C PHE A 169 36.46 -2.35 -6.24
N ALA A 170 35.23 -1.79 -6.28
CA ALA A 170 35.01 -0.35 -6.19
C ALA A 170 35.60 0.25 -4.89
N LYS A 171 35.48 -0.47 -3.76
CA LYS A 171 36.08 -0.08 -2.47
C LYS A 171 37.61 -0.12 -2.54
N THR A 172 38.21 -1.15 -3.18
CA THR A 172 39.66 -1.33 -3.29
C THR A 172 40.31 -0.23 -4.12
N ILE A 173 39.68 0.25 -5.17
CA ILE A 173 40.16 1.39 -5.99
C ILE A 173 39.90 2.76 -5.35
N GLY A 174 39.36 2.80 -4.10
CA GLY A 174 39.17 4.05 -3.34
C GLY A 174 37.96 4.88 -3.75
N MET A 175 36.93 4.27 -4.37
CA MET A 175 35.70 5.02 -4.68
C MET A 175 35.01 5.51 -3.40
N ASN A 176 34.43 6.72 -3.46
CA ASN A 176 33.65 7.29 -2.35
C ASN A 176 32.40 6.43 -2.05
N HIS A 177 32.13 6.26 -0.76
CA HIS A 177 30.97 5.49 -0.26
C HIS A 177 29.64 5.91 -0.89
N MET A 178 29.38 7.23 -1.01
CA MET A 178 28.18 7.73 -1.66
C MET A 178 28.09 7.32 -3.13
N THR A 179 29.21 7.35 -3.85
CA THR A 179 29.26 6.90 -5.25
C THR A 179 28.96 5.41 -5.37
N ILE A 180 29.48 4.59 -4.46
CA ILE A 180 29.21 3.15 -4.41
C ILE A 180 27.73 2.89 -4.16
N ILE A 181 27.13 3.56 -3.16
CA ILE A 181 25.71 3.41 -2.83
C ILE A 181 24.85 3.79 -4.04
N TRP A 182 25.03 4.97 -4.61
CA TRP A 182 24.17 5.48 -5.67
C TRP A 182 24.34 4.77 -7.02
N LYS A 183 25.57 4.39 -7.38
CA LYS A 183 25.86 3.81 -8.72
C LYS A 183 25.85 2.28 -8.74
N HIS A 184 26.16 1.63 -7.62
CA HIS A 184 26.36 0.18 -7.61
C HIS A 184 25.30 -0.56 -6.80
N ILE A 185 24.89 -0.05 -5.64
CA ILE A 185 23.98 -0.76 -4.73
C ILE A 185 22.52 -0.36 -5.00
N LEU A 186 22.21 0.93 -5.02
CA LEU A 186 20.84 1.42 -5.16
C LEU A 186 20.14 0.90 -6.43
N PRO A 187 20.74 0.88 -7.63
CA PRO A 187 20.02 0.38 -8.81
C PRO A 187 19.62 -1.09 -8.72
N LEU A 188 20.41 -1.91 -8.02
CA LEU A 188 20.10 -3.33 -7.79
C LEU A 188 19.02 -3.48 -6.72
N THR A 189 19.16 -2.76 -5.61
CA THR A 189 18.19 -2.79 -4.50
C THR A 189 16.81 -2.23 -4.89
N LEU A 190 16.74 -1.29 -5.84
CA LEU A 190 15.46 -0.74 -6.34
C LEU A 190 14.54 -1.82 -6.92
N ALA A 191 15.09 -2.84 -7.57
CA ALA A 191 14.30 -3.96 -8.08
C ALA A 191 13.66 -4.75 -6.92
N ASP A 192 14.42 -5.04 -5.87
CA ASP A 192 13.92 -5.72 -4.67
C ASP A 192 12.87 -4.86 -3.96
N ILE A 193 13.14 -3.55 -3.80
CA ILE A 193 12.18 -2.61 -3.20
C ILE A 193 10.87 -2.59 -3.99
N ALA A 194 10.91 -2.57 -5.31
CA ALA A 194 9.70 -2.59 -6.14
C ALA A 194 8.88 -3.86 -5.93
N ILE A 195 9.52 -5.03 -5.86
CA ILE A 195 8.86 -6.33 -5.64
C ILE A 195 8.19 -6.35 -4.27
N ILE A 196 8.91 -6.03 -3.21
CA ILE A 196 8.36 -6.06 -1.85
C ILE A 196 7.27 -5.00 -1.65
N SER A 197 7.40 -3.83 -2.27
CA SER A 197 6.41 -2.75 -2.20
C SER A 197 5.11 -3.15 -2.88
N SER A 198 5.17 -3.75 -4.08
CA SER A 198 3.97 -4.20 -4.79
C SER A 198 3.20 -5.27 -4.01
N SER A 199 3.89 -6.26 -3.44
CA SER A 199 3.28 -7.27 -2.58
C SER A 199 2.67 -6.67 -1.31
N SER A 200 3.37 -5.72 -0.68
CA SER A 200 2.89 -5.03 0.52
C SER A 200 1.68 -4.16 0.25
N MET A 201 1.58 -3.54 -0.93
CA MET A 201 0.43 -2.75 -1.32
C MET A 201 -0.87 -3.56 -1.26
N CYS A 202 -0.86 -4.79 -1.78
CA CYS A 202 -2.02 -5.69 -1.72
C CYS A 202 -2.45 -5.98 -0.28
N SER A 203 -1.48 -6.32 0.59
CA SER A 203 -1.78 -6.62 2.00
C SER A 203 -2.28 -5.38 2.76
N MET A 204 -1.78 -4.20 2.46
CA MET A 204 -2.21 -2.95 3.08
C MET A 204 -3.62 -2.54 2.64
N ILE A 205 -3.99 -2.75 1.36
CA ILE A 205 -5.35 -2.53 0.88
C ILE A 205 -6.33 -3.42 1.63
N LEU A 206 -6.03 -4.72 1.76
CA LEU A 206 -6.87 -5.65 2.50
C LEU A 206 -7.01 -5.27 3.97
N GLN A 207 -5.92 -4.85 4.63
CA GLN A 207 -5.97 -4.40 6.02
C GLN A 207 -6.78 -3.12 6.18
N MET A 208 -6.61 -2.14 5.29
CA MET A 208 -7.37 -0.90 5.32
C MET A 208 -8.86 -1.15 5.17
N SER A 209 -9.24 -1.97 4.17
CA SER A 209 -10.64 -2.36 3.96
C SER A 209 -11.19 -3.13 5.17
N GLY A 210 -10.39 -3.99 5.81
CA GLY A 210 -10.77 -4.68 7.03
C GLY A 210 -11.04 -3.74 8.20
N PHE A 211 -10.19 -2.72 8.42
CA PHE A 211 -10.43 -1.71 9.46
C PHE A 211 -11.65 -0.84 9.15
N SER A 212 -11.86 -0.47 7.89
CA SER A 212 -13.04 0.27 7.46
C SER A 212 -14.32 -0.55 7.62
N PHE A 213 -14.27 -1.84 7.32
CA PHE A 213 -15.38 -2.79 7.57
C PHE A 213 -15.74 -2.89 9.05
N LEU A 214 -14.76 -2.86 9.95
CA LEU A 214 -14.98 -2.83 11.40
C LEU A 214 -15.45 -1.45 11.92
N GLY A 215 -15.67 -0.48 11.03
CA GLY A 215 -16.08 0.87 11.40
C GLY A 215 -14.98 1.76 11.96
N LEU A 216 -13.73 1.29 11.93
CA LEU A 216 -12.57 2.02 12.47
C LEU A 216 -11.80 2.81 11.39
N GLY A 217 -12.25 2.70 10.13
CA GLY A 217 -11.57 3.22 8.96
C GLY A 217 -11.99 4.63 8.55
N VAL A 218 -12.21 4.76 7.26
CA VAL A 218 -12.66 6.00 6.61
C VAL A 218 -14.07 6.35 7.10
N LYS A 219 -14.32 7.63 7.36
CA LYS A 219 -15.65 8.07 7.81
C LYS A 219 -16.63 8.19 6.64
N ALA A 220 -17.89 7.78 6.87
CA ALA A 220 -18.98 8.11 5.96
C ALA A 220 -19.09 9.64 5.78
N PRO A 221 -19.49 10.15 4.59
CA PRO A 221 -20.10 9.42 3.47
C PRO A 221 -19.10 8.90 2.43
N THR A 222 -17.79 9.06 2.64
CA THR A 222 -16.75 8.70 1.67
C THR A 222 -16.88 7.24 1.22
N ALA A 223 -16.95 7.01 -0.09
CA ALA A 223 -16.94 5.66 -0.63
C ALA A 223 -15.53 5.08 -0.53
N GLU A 224 -15.36 3.97 0.19
CA GLU A 224 -14.14 3.17 0.32
C GLU A 224 -14.56 1.69 0.34
N TRP A 225 -13.72 0.78 -0.16
CA TRP A 225 -14.12 -0.61 -0.38
C TRP A 225 -14.61 -1.33 0.88
N GLY A 226 -13.96 -1.11 2.03
CA GLY A 226 -14.38 -1.72 3.29
C GLY A 226 -15.72 -1.18 3.80
N ILE A 227 -15.98 0.12 3.64
CA ILE A 227 -17.27 0.73 3.95
C ILE A 227 -18.36 0.26 2.99
N CYS A 228 -18.05 0.11 1.69
CA CYS A 228 -19.00 -0.44 0.75
C CYS A 228 -19.41 -1.86 1.15
N LEU A 229 -18.43 -2.69 1.57
CA LEU A 229 -18.70 -4.05 2.06
C LEU A 229 -19.57 -4.05 3.33
N LEU A 230 -19.28 -3.18 4.31
CA LEU A 230 -20.06 -3.06 5.54
C LEU A 230 -21.55 -2.81 5.26
N TYR A 231 -21.81 -1.82 4.41
CA TYR A 231 -23.20 -1.38 4.14
C TYR A 231 -23.97 -2.29 3.17
N THR A 232 -23.29 -3.21 2.48
CA THR A 232 -23.92 -4.25 1.67
C THR A 232 -24.12 -5.55 2.44
N SER A 233 -23.33 -5.83 3.48
CA SER A 233 -23.43 -7.04 4.29
C SER A 233 -24.64 -7.00 5.25
N ASP A 234 -25.10 -5.83 5.67
CA ASP A 234 -26.32 -5.68 6.48
C ASP A 234 -27.61 -6.01 5.70
N ALA A 235 -27.50 -6.31 4.41
CA ALA A 235 -28.58 -6.74 3.53
C ALA A 235 -28.79 -8.27 3.52
N ALA A 236 -27.87 -9.04 4.15
CA ALA A 236 -27.93 -10.50 4.23
C ALA A 236 -28.37 -10.96 5.60
#